data_04d96e0bc3eb9c249fafe4ebb9310e01
#
_entry.id   04d96e0bc3eb9c249fafe4ebb9310e01
#
_cell.length_a   1.000
_cell.length_b   1.000
_cell.length_c   1.000
_cell.angle_alpha   90.00
_cell.angle_beta   90.00
_cell.angle_gamma   90.00
#
_symmetry.space_group_name_H-M   'P 1'
#
loop_
_entity.id
_entity.type
_entity.pdbx_description
1 polymer ?
#
loop_
_entity_poly.entity_id
_entity_poly.type
_entity_poly.pdbx_seq_one_letter_code
_entity_poly.pdbx_strand_id
1 'polypeptide(L)'
;MKKLVALAMSLTMAFSLVACGNSDASANAGTDTTATSAAATTTEAAQQTAPAEKQDVTLRMWGAEEDQPMLQGMIDSFKEHYADYANFDIQLGTESESTAKDTVLTDIEAAADVYSFASDQLIDLVNAGALQSVDDMDAALEAYAGKSVADVKSANAPGSVDAATKDGTLYAFPMSADNGYFLYYNSELVTPEDAQSWDTLLAAAEKAGKKVGMTFASGWYNASFFYGAGFTTALNDDGSTAMDWNGTTADG
;
A
#
# COMPACT_ATOMS: atom_id res chain seq x y z
N MET A 1 -21.08 -22.11 -1.44
CA MET A 1 -21.57 -21.55 -2.73
C MET A 1 -21.24 -20.06 -2.68
N LYS A 2 -20.15 -19.69 -3.36
CA LYS A 2 -19.61 -18.32 -3.43
C LYS A 2 -20.66 -17.43 -4.08
N LYS A 3 -21.22 -16.49 -3.36
CA LYS A 3 -21.98 -15.41 -3.97
C LYS A 3 -20.98 -14.40 -4.50
N LEU A 4 -20.51 -14.67 -5.74
CA LEU A 4 -19.94 -13.66 -6.59
C LEU A 4 -21.02 -12.61 -6.84
N VAL A 5 -20.95 -11.47 -6.17
CA VAL A 5 -21.63 -10.26 -6.63
C VAL A 5 -20.83 -9.79 -7.84
N ALA A 6 -21.12 -10.42 -8.99
CA ALA A 6 -20.68 -9.91 -10.26
C ALA A 6 -21.45 -8.61 -10.50
N LEU A 7 -20.79 -7.49 -10.35
CA LEU A 7 -21.25 -6.20 -10.84
C LEU A 7 -21.24 -6.29 -12.37
N ALA A 8 -22.31 -6.82 -12.95
CA ALA A 8 -22.52 -6.84 -14.39
C ALA A 8 -22.87 -5.40 -14.81
N MET A 9 -21.86 -4.59 -15.08
CA MET A 9 -22.04 -3.38 -15.86
C MET A 9 -22.27 -3.79 -17.31
N SER A 10 -23.52 -3.74 -17.75
CA SER A 10 -23.89 -3.82 -19.14
C SER A 10 -23.37 -2.58 -19.88
N LEU A 11 -22.25 -2.76 -20.58
CA LEU A 11 -21.64 -1.77 -21.47
C LEU A 11 -22.50 -1.68 -22.74
N THR A 12 -23.44 -0.76 -22.79
CA THR A 12 -24.11 -0.36 -24.04
C THR A 12 -23.22 0.66 -24.73
N MET A 13 -22.36 0.18 -25.64
CA MET A 13 -21.63 1.01 -26.58
C MET A 13 -22.64 1.52 -27.63
N ALA A 14 -23.01 2.76 -27.54
CA ALA A 14 -23.65 3.48 -28.66
C ALA A 14 -22.55 4.00 -29.60
N PHE A 15 -22.28 3.27 -30.68
CA PHE A 15 -21.48 3.76 -31.79
C PHE A 15 -22.30 4.78 -32.56
N SER A 16 -22.01 6.06 -32.44
CA SER A 16 -22.44 7.08 -33.40
C SER A 16 -21.35 7.27 -34.44
N LEU A 17 -21.54 6.61 -35.60
CA LEU A 17 -20.84 6.89 -36.84
C LEU A 17 -21.32 8.25 -37.39
N VAL A 18 -20.45 9.24 -37.35
CA VAL A 18 -20.62 10.43 -38.20
C VAL A 18 -19.64 10.30 -39.36
N ALA A 19 -20.20 9.93 -40.50
CA ALA A 19 -19.54 10.03 -41.80
C ALA A 19 -19.96 11.35 -42.46
N CYS A 20 -18.95 12.12 -42.88
CA CYS A 20 -19.02 13.10 -43.95
C CYS A 20 -17.57 13.46 -44.29
N GLY A 21 -17.04 13.20 -45.45
CA GLY A 21 -17.53 13.48 -46.80
C GLY A 21 -16.57 14.47 -47.44
N ASN A 22 -15.68 13.93 -48.18
CA ASN A 22 -14.97 14.33 -49.42
C ASN A 22 -14.91 15.82 -49.81
N SER A 23 -13.72 16.33 -50.13
CA SER A 23 -13.39 16.87 -51.50
C SER A 23 -11.96 17.45 -51.57
N ASP A 24 -11.17 16.82 -52.40
CA ASP A 24 -10.21 17.28 -53.43
C ASP A 24 -9.46 18.62 -53.32
N ALA A 25 -8.21 18.46 -53.60
CA ALA A 25 -7.35 19.05 -54.63
C ALA A 25 -6.17 19.97 -54.21
N SER A 26 -5.02 19.43 -54.55
CA SER A 26 -3.91 20.05 -55.32
C SER A 26 -2.93 21.04 -54.67
N ALA A 27 -1.72 20.48 -54.55
CA ALA A 27 -0.38 21.03 -54.87
C ALA A 27 -0.06 22.52 -54.62
N ASN A 28 0.97 22.81 -53.85
CA ASN A 28 2.27 23.26 -54.34
C ASN A 28 3.33 23.37 -53.23
N ALA A 29 4.58 23.20 -53.63
CA ALA A 29 5.80 23.19 -52.85
C ALA A 29 6.15 24.57 -52.26
N GLY A 30 6.82 24.55 -51.08
CA GLY A 30 7.52 25.70 -50.52
C GLY A 30 8.15 25.33 -49.17
N THR A 31 9.45 25.13 -49.21
CA THR A 31 10.36 25.02 -48.06
C THR A 31 10.21 26.22 -47.13
N ASP A 32 9.93 26.01 -45.85
CA ASP A 32 10.55 26.86 -44.82
C ASP A 32 10.58 26.14 -43.48
N THR A 33 11.74 26.23 -42.82
CA THR A 33 12.09 25.61 -41.57
C THR A 33 11.55 26.43 -40.42
N THR A 34 10.58 25.91 -39.70
CA THR A 34 10.21 26.51 -38.42
C THR A 34 9.96 25.40 -37.38
N ALA A 35 10.66 25.48 -36.27
CA ALA A 35 10.59 24.58 -35.15
C ALA A 35 9.17 24.45 -34.61
N THR A 36 8.57 23.27 -34.77
CA THR A 36 7.28 22.98 -34.18
C THR A 36 7.48 22.49 -32.75
N SER A 37 7.13 23.35 -31.82
CA SER A 37 6.89 22.98 -30.42
C SER A 37 5.88 21.84 -30.39
N ALA A 38 6.28 20.68 -29.91
CA ALA A 38 5.38 19.58 -29.63
C ALA A 38 4.45 20.01 -28.49
N ALA A 39 3.23 20.33 -28.82
CA ALA A 39 2.15 20.42 -27.84
C ALA A 39 1.94 19.02 -27.24
N ALA A 40 2.27 18.86 -25.97
CA ALA A 40 1.88 17.70 -25.21
C ALA A 40 0.35 17.65 -25.16
N THR A 41 -0.22 16.72 -25.91
CA THR A 41 -1.64 16.39 -25.79
C THR A 41 -1.79 15.67 -24.46
N THR A 42 -2.19 16.39 -23.44
CA THR A 42 -2.71 15.79 -22.20
C THR A 42 -3.98 15.04 -22.60
N THR A 43 -3.88 13.74 -22.68
CA THR A 43 -5.06 12.87 -22.73
C THR A 43 -5.70 12.97 -21.37
N GLU A 44 -6.76 13.76 -21.27
CA GLU A 44 -7.62 13.81 -20.10
C GLU A 44 -8.23 12.41 -19.98
N ALA A 45 -7.85 11.67 -18.94
CA ALA A 45 -8.44 10.38 -18.63
C ALA A 45 -9.94 10.59 -18.47
N ALA A 46 -10.74 9.84 -19.21
CA ALA A 46 -12.19 9.92 -19.14
C ALA A 46 -12.63 9.44 -17.74
N GLN A 47 -12.83 10.36 -16.82
CA GLN A 47 -13.44 10.06 -15.54
C GLN A 47 -14.83 9.47 -15.77
N GLN A 48 -15.10 8.36 -15.09
CA GLN A 48 -16.41 7.72 -15.20
C GLN A 48 -17.50 8.67 -14.71
N THR A 49 -18.54 8.81 -15.51
CA THR A 49 -19.72 9.61 -15.13
C THR A 49 -20.44 8.95 -13.97
N ALA A 50 -20.86 9.74 -12.99
CA ALA A 50 -21.68 9.24 -11.88
C ALA A 50 -22.93 8.51 -12.38
N PRO A 51 -23.33 7.39 -11.74
CA PRO A 51 -24.51 6.64 -12.15
C PRO A 51 -25.81 7.43 -11.95
N ALA A 52 -26.81 7.15 -12.76
CA ALA A 52 -28.14 7.81 -12.65
C ALA A 52 -28.85 7.46 -11.34
N GLU A 53 -28.59 6.27 -10.80
CA GLU A 53 -29.09 5.80 -9.48
C GLU A 53 -27.91 5.34 -8.66
N LYS A 54 -27.79 5.85 -7.42
CA LYS A 54 -26.75 5.45 -6.48
C LYS A 54 -27.11 4.10 -5.85
N GLN A 55 -26.11 3.24 -5.75
CA GLN A 55 -26.23 1.98 -5.03
C GLN A 55 -25.84 2.18 -3.55
N ASP A 56 -26.44 1.40 -2.67
CA ASP A 56 -26.01 1.29 -1.29
C ASP A 56 -24.86 0.27 -1.21
N VAL A 57 -23.71 0.69 -0.70
CA VAL A 57 -22.49 -0.11 -0.60
C VAL A 57 -22.08 -0.17 0.87
N THR A 58 -22.10 -1.36 1.45
CA THR A 58 -21.59 -1.60 2.79
C THR A 58 -20.22 -2.26 2.70
N LEU A 59 -19.23 -1.68 3.37
CA LEU A 59 -17.86 -2.19 3.48
C LEU A 59 -17.46 -2.29 4.95
N ARG A 60 -16.64 -3.29 5.25
CA ARG A 60 -15.95 -3.42 6.53
C ARG A 60 -14.49 -3.06 6.33
N MET A 61 -13.95 -2.22 7.20
CA MET A 61 -12.55 -1.82 7.21
C MET A 61 -11.95 -2.09 8.57
N TRP A 62 -10.73 -2.65 8.61
CA TRP A 62 -9.97 -2.85 9.83
C TRP A 62 -8.69 -2.03 9.82
N GLY A 63 -8.32 -1.54 11.00
CA GLY A 63 -7.05 -0.92 11.26
C GLY A 63 -6.71 -0.96 12.75
N ALA A 64 -5.45 -0.67 13.10
CA ALA A 64 -4.98 -0.68 14.47
C ALA A 64 -5.77 0.30 15.36
N GLU A 65 -5.79 0.06 16.67
CA GLU A 65 -6.54 0.88 17.63
C GLU A 65 -6.06 2.34 17.63
N GLU A 66 -4.75 2.55 17.53
CA GLU A 66 -4.12 3.86 17.47
C GLU A 66 -4.47 4.64 16.20
N ASP A 67 -4.80 3.95 15.11
CA ASP A 67 -5.10 4.57 13.81
C ASP A 67 -6.57 4.92 13.63
N GLN A 68 -7.47 4.49 14.54
CA GLN A 68 -8.92 4.66 14.40
C GLN A 68 -9.35 6.11 14.11
N PRO A 69 -8.82 7.16 14.79
CA PRO A 69 -9.22 8.53 14.49
C PRO A 69 -8.79 9.00 13.09
N MET A 70 -7.60 8.57 12.62
CA MET A 70 -7.10 8.87 11.29
C MET A 70 -7.94 8.17 10.22
N LEU A 71 -8.20 6.88 10.39
CA LEU A 71 -8.98 6.07 9.46
C LEU A 71 -10.42 6.57 9.35
N GLN A 72 -11.03 7.00 10.47
CA GLN A 72 -12.36 7.60 10.42
C GLN A 72 -12.37 8.89 9.57
N GLY A 73 -11.35 9.75 9.71
CA GLY A 73 -11.20 10.94 8.87
C GLY A 73 -11.02 10.61 7.38
N MET A 74 -10.28 9.54 7.07
CA MET A 74 -10.13 9.06 5.69
C MET A 74 -11.45 8.53 5.13
N ILE A 75 -12.21 7.77 5.92
CA ILE A 75 -13.55 7.26 5.54
C ILE A 75 -14.50 8.42 5.25
N ASP A 76 -14.52 9.44 6.11
CA ASP A 76 -15.39 10.60 5.92
C ASP A 76 -15.04 11.35 4.64
N SER A 77 -13.75 11.58 4.38
CA SER A 77 -13.26 12.20 3.14
C SER A 77 -13.58 11.37 1.90
N PHE A 78 -13.44 10.04 2.00
CA PHE A 78 -13.80 9.12 0.91
C PHE A 78 -15.30 9.19 0.59
N LYS A 79 -16.14 9.14 1.61
CA LYS A 79 -17.60 9.22 1.46
C LYS A 79 -18.03 10.55 0.84
N GLU A 80 -17.39 11.66 1.23
CA GLU A 80 -17.64 12.97 0.63
C GLU A 80 -17.20 13.00 -0.84
N HIS A 81 -15.99 12.54 -1.14
CA HIS A 81 -15.43 12.58 -2.50
C HIS A 81 -16.24 11.72 -3.49
N TYR A 82 -16.70 10.54 -3.05
CA TYR A 82 -17.43 9.61 -3.90
C TYR A 82 -18.95 9.65 -3.68
N ALA A 83 -19.45 10.68 -3.02
CA ALA A 83 -20.88 10.83 -2.71
C ALA A 83 -21.81 10.74 -3.92
N ASP A 84 -21.33 11.14 -5.11
CA ASP A 84 -22.11 11.10 -6.35
C ASP A 84 -22.19 9.70 -6.97
N TYR A 85 -21.32 8.77 -6.58
CA TYR A 85 -21.26 7.44 -7.18
C TYR A 85 -22.08 6.40 -6.43
N ALA A 86 -22.06 6.41 -5.09
CA ALA A 86 -22.78 5.46 -4.27
C ALA A 86 -23.06 6.03 -2.86
N ASN A 87 -23.98 5.36 -2.13
CA ASN A 87 -24.18 5.59 -0.72
C ASN A 87 -23.31 4.60 0.07
N PHE A 88 -22.21 5.07 0.65
CA PHE A 88 -21.27 4.22 1.37
C PHE A 88 -21.60 4.12 2.86
N ASP A 89 -21.78 2.89 3.36
CA ASP A 89 -21.74 2.54 4.78
C ASP A 89 -20.43 1.78 5.05
N ILE A 90 -19.43 2.47 5.60
CA ILE A 90 -18.11 1.89 5.89
C ILE A 90 -17.98 1.68 7.39
N GLN A 91 -17.96 0.41 7.80
CA GLN A 91 -17.89 -0.01 9.20
C GLN A 91 -16.43 -0.23 9.60
N LEU A 92 -15.90 0.68 10.41
CA LEU A 92 -14.54 0.63 10.90
C LEU A 92 -14.46 -0.26 12.15
N GLY A 93 -13.62 -1.28 12.10
CA GLY A 93 -13.29 -2.19 13.19
C GLY A 93 -11.82 -2.14 13.58
N THR A 94 -11.49 -2.70 14.74
CA THR A 94 -10.12 -2.75 15.24
C THR A 94 -9.49 -4.10 14.95
N GLU A 95 -8.41 -4.11 14.18
CA GLU A 95 -7.51 -5.26 13.97
C GLU A 95 -6.12 -4.71 13.62
N SER A 96 -5.08 -5.21 14.29
CA SER A 96 -3.71 -4.77 14.04
C SER A 96 -3.13 -5.44 12.79
N GLU A 97 -2.29 -4.73 12.05
CA GLU A 97 -1.52 -5.27 10.93
C GLU A 97 -0.66 -6.47 11.32
N SER A 98 -0.27 -6.56 12.58
CA SER A 98 0.56 -7.67 13.10
C SER A 98 -0.22 -8.96 13.28
N THR A 99 -1.55 -8.91 13.49
CA THR A 99 -2.44 -10.05 13.76
C THR A 99 -3.48 -10.29 12.67
N ALA A 100 -3.60 -9.37 11.70
CA ALA A 100 -4.61 -9.40 10.66
C ALA A 100 -4.67 -10.73 9.90
N LYS A 101 -3.51 -11.30 9.53
CA LYS A 101 -3.44 -12.62 8.85
C LYS A 101 -4.15 -13.70 9.64
N ASP A 102 -3.86 -13.82 10.93
CA ASP A 102 -4.38 -14.91 11.74
C ASP A 102 -5.91 -14.78 11.90
N THR A 103 -6.39 -13.55 12.06
CA THR A 103 -7.83 -13.25 12.12
C THR A 103 -8.51 -13.55 10.79
N VAL A 104 -7.95 -13.09 9.66
CA VAL A 104 -8.47 -13.34 8.31
C VAL A 104 -8.51 -14.84 8.00
N LEU A 105 -7.44 -15.57 8.28
CA LEU A 105 -7.36 -17.01 7.98
C LEU A 105 -8.26 -17.88 8.88
N THR A 106 -8.74 -17.33 10.00
CA THR A 106 -9.75 -18.02 10.82
C THR A 106 -11.10 -18.09 10.11
N ASP A 107 -11.51 -17.00 9.44
CA ASP A 107 -12.74 -16.94 8.64
C ASP A 107 -12.64 -15.83 7.59
N ILE A 108 -12.23 -16.19 6.37
CA ILE A 108 -12.03 -15.25 5.25
C ILE A 108 -13.36 -14.57 4.85
N GLU A 109 -14.50 -15.26 4.97
CA GLU A 109 -15.80 -14.66 4.60
C GLU A 109 -16.27 -13.63 5.64
N ALA A 110 -15.86 -13.78 6.89
CA ALA A 110 -16.14 -12.84 7.97
C ALA A 110 -15.09 -11.72 8.08
N ALA A 111 -13.96 -11.81 7.39
CA ALA A 111 -12.94 -10.79 7.39
C ALA A 111 -13.42 -9.45 6.80
N ALA A 112 -12.73 -8.35 7.12
CA ALA A 112 -13.02 -7.05 6.53
C ALA A 112 -12.70 -7.03 5.03
N ASP A 113 -13.41 -6.18 4.29
CA ASP A 113 -13.19 -5.99 2.85
C ASP A 113 -11.89 -5.21 2.58
N VAL A 114 -11.48 -4.38 3.55
CA VAL A 114 -10.23 -3.59 3.51
C VAL A 114 -9.53 -3.72 4.86
N TYR A 115 -8.26 -4.10 4.85
CA TYR A 115 -7.46 -4.20 6.06
C TYR A 115 -5.97 -4.01 5.79
N SER A 116 -5.23 -3.56 6.80
CA SER A 116 -3.78 -3.49 6.79
C SER A 116 -3.16 -4.78 7.32
N PHE A 117 -2.01 -5.16 6.78
CA PHE A 117 -1.25 -6.33 7.24
C PHE A 117 0.25 -6.11 7.03
N ALA A 118 1.08 -6.83 7.79
CA ALA A 118 2.53 -6.78 7.66
C ALA A 118 2.99 -7.59 6.43
N SER A 119 4.06 -7.14 5.78
CA SER A 119 4.51 -7.70 4.50
C SER A 119 4.91 -9.19 4.55
N ASP A 120 5.37 -9.68 5.69
CA ASP A 120 5.67 -11.10 5.91
C ASP A 120 4.43 -12.00 5.89
N GLN A 121 3.23 -11.42 5.97
CA GLN A 121 1.95 -12.12 5.92
C GLN A 121 1.41 -12.30 4.50
N LEU A 122 1.99 -11.59 3.51
CA LEU A 122 1.49 -11.53 2.13
C LEU A 122 1.31 -12.91 1.51
N ILE A 123 2.33 -13.76 1.61
CA ILE A 123 2.35 -15.07 0.93
C ILE A 123 1.24 -15.97 1.44
N ASP A 124 1.03 -16.01 2.75
CA ASP A 124 -0.03 -16.82 3.36
C ASP A 124 -1.42 -16.33 2.95
N LEU A 125 -1.64 -15.02 2.95
CA LEU A 125 -2.92 -14.42 2.54
C LEU A 125 -3.23 -14.64 1.06
N VAL A 126 -2.21 -14.53 0.17
CA VAL A 126 -2.35 -14.82 -1.26
C VAL A 126 -2.65 -16.30 -1.48
N ASN A 127 -1.91 -17.20 -0.83
CA ASN A 127 -2.11 -18.64 -0.96
C ASN A 127 -3.50 -19.10 -0.48
N ALA A 128 -4.04 -18.41 0.52
CA ALA A 128 -5.40 -18.66 1.02
C ALA A 128 -6.49 -18.04 0.13
N GLY A 129 -6.14 -17.22 -0.87
CA GLY A 129 -7.10 -16.49 -1.70
C GLY A 129 -7.84 -15.38 -0.93
N ALA A 130 -7.21 -14.81 0.09
CA ALA A 130 -7.77 -13.77 0.93
C ALA A 130 -7.52 -12.34 0.38
N LEU A 131 -6.68 -12.19 -0.65
CA LEU A 131 -6.39 -10.91 -1.28
C LEU A 131 -6.85 -10.87 -2.73
N GLN A 132 -7.36 -9.72 -3.14
CA GLN A 132 -7.61 -9.36 -4.53
C GLN A 132 -6.30 -8.88 -5.15
N SER A 133 -6.01 -9.30 -6.39
CA SER A 133 -4.92 -8.73 -7.18
C SER A 133 -5.20 -7.26 -7.49
N VAL A 134 -4.23 -6.39 -7.22
CA VAL A 134 -4.31 -4.97 -7.59
C VAL A 134 -4.16 -4.78 -9.10
N ASP A 135 -3.39 -5.66 -9.76
CA ASP A 135 -3.24 -5.63 -11.23
C ASP A 135 -4.61 -5.85 -11.94
N ASP A 136 -5.52 -6.63 -11.34
CA ASP A 136 -6.88 -6.82 -11.86
C ASP A 136 -7.80 -5.59 -11.63
N MET A 137 -7.36 -4.61 -10.84
CA MET A 137 -8.11 -3.39 -10.54
C MET A 137 -7.73 -2.22 -11.45
N ASP A 138 -6.84 -2.40 -12.43
CA ASP A 138 -6.28 -1.30 -13.26
C ASP A 138 -7.38 -0.46 -13.91
N ALA A 139 -8.36 -1.09 -14.55
CA ALA A 139 -9.47 -0.37 -15.16
C ALA A 139 -10.34 0.42 -14.16
N ALA A 140 -10.50 -0.09 -12.93
CA ALA A 140 -11.22 0.64 -11.89
C ALA A 140 -10.40 1.81 -11.33
N LEU A 141 -9.09 1.62 -11.16
CA LEU A 141 -8.18 2.69 -10.77
C LEU A 141 -8.16 3.82 -11.79
N GLU A 142 -8.11 3.51 -13.07
CA GLU A 142 -8.20 4.52 -14.15
C GLU A 142 -9.54 5.25 -14.12
N ALA A 143 -10.65 4.51 -14.03
CA ALA A 143 -11.99 5.07 -14.10
C ALA A 143 -12.35 5.98 -12.91
N TYR A 144 -11.96 5.60 -11.70
CA TYR A 144 -12.39 6.27 -10.47
C TYR A 144 -11.30 7.13 -9.80
N ALA A 145 -10.04 6.80 -10.00
CA ALA A 145 -8.92 7.52 -9.40
C ALA A 145 -8.03 8.24 -10.42
N GLY A 146 -8.24 8.03 -11.72
CA GLY A 146 -7.39 8.56 -12.78
C GLY A 146 -5.92 8.08 -12.65
N LYS A 147 -5.73 6.85 -12.17
CA LYS A 147 -4.43 6.22 -11.91
C LYS A 147 -4.40 4.83 -12.51
N SER A 148 -3.25 4.43 -13.03
CA SER A 148 -2.97 3.06 -13.40
C SER A 148 -2.25 2.32 -12.27
N VAL A 149 -2.19 0.99 -12.34
CA VAL A 149 -1.34 0.18 -11.45
C VAL A 149 0.14 0.58 -11.57
N ALA A 150 0.58 0.97 -12.79
CA ALA A 150 1.93 1.48 -13.00
C ALA A 150 2.18 2.79 -12.22
N ASP A 151 1.17 3.67 -12.13
CA ASP A 151 1.26 4.89 -11.32
C ASP A 151 1.37 4.55 -9.83
N VAL A 152 0.61 3.57 -9.34
CA VAL A 152 0.71 3.08 -7.96
C VAL A 152 2.12 2.55 -7.69
N LYS A 153 2.66 1.69 -8.55
CA LYS A 153 4.02 1.14 -8.41
C LYS A 153 5.09 2.24 -8.43
N SER A 154 4.96 3.22 -9.32
CA SER A 154 5.95 4.31 -9.48
C SER A 154 5.91 5.36 -8.36
N ALA A 155 4.77 5.52 -7.70
CA ALA A 155 4.60 6.46 -6.60
C ALA A 155 5.17 5.95 -5.26
N ASN A 156 5.53 4.66 -5.18
CA ASN A 156 6.00 4.01 -3.96
C ASN A 156 7.48 3.62 -4.07
N ALA A 157 8.15 3.47 -2.93
CA ALA A 157 9.53 2.99 -2.90
C ALA A 157 9.61 1.56 -3.47
N PRO A 158 10.64 1.24 -4.30
CA PRO A 158 10.74 -0.09 -4.91
C PRO A 158 10.63 -1.24 -3.92
N GLY A 159 11.30 -1.16 -2.77
CA GLY A 159 11.26 -2.20 -1.74
C GLY A 159 9.85 -2.42 -1.13
N SER A 160 9.02 -1.38 -1.02
CA SER A 160 7.64 -1.54 -0.55
C SER A 160 6.73 -2.13 -1.63
N VAL A 161 7.00 -1.86 -2.90
CA VAL A 161 6.31 -2.51 -4.03
C VAL A 161 6.69 -3.98 -4.10
N ASP A 162 7.98 -4.31 -3.98
CA ASP A 162 8.47 -5.69 -3.97
C ASP A 162 7.84 -6.48 -2.81
N ALA A 163 7.77 -5.89 -1.61
CA ALA A 163 7.15 -6.49 -0.43
C ALA A 163 5.63 -6.72 -0.56
N ALA A 164 4.95 -6.00 -1.46
CA ALA A 164 3.53 -6.15 -1.77
C ALA A 164 3.25 -7.01 -3.01
N THR A 165 4.32 -7.59 -3.61
CA THR A 165 4.27 -8.33 -4.88
C THR A 165 4.59 -9.80 -4.66
N LYS A 166 3.82 -10.70 -5.28
CA LYS A 166 4.11 -12.13 -5.37
C LYS A 166 4.01 -12.58 -6.83
N ASP A 167 5.03 -13.29 -7.31
CA ASP A 167 5.10 -13.80 -8.68
C ASP A 167 4.85 -12.72 -9.76
N GLY A 168 5.32 -11.49 -9.51
CA GLY A 168 5.17 -10.33 -10.40
C GLY A 168 3.82 -9.59 -10.31
N THR A 169 2.87 -10.11 -9.54
CA THR A 169 1.54 -9.53 -9.34
C THR A 169 1.48 -8.75 -8.04
N LEU A 170 0.98 -7.51 -8.09
CA LEU A 170 0.77 -6.67 -6.91
C LEU A 170 -0.54 -7.08 -6.20
N TYR A 171 -0.48 -7.39 -4.91
CA TYR A 171 -1.62 -7.82 -4.10
C TYR A 171 -2.02 -6.85 -2.98
N ALA A 172 -1.21 -5.84 -2.75
CA ALA A 172 -1.54 -4.81 -1.75
C ALA A 172 -1.05 -3.43 -2.20
N PHE A 173 -1.72 -2.40 -1.71
CA PHE A 173 -1.23 -1.03 -1.83
C PHE A 173 -0.17 -0.80 -0.74
N PRO A 174 1.07 -0.40 -1.11
CA PRO A 174 2.10 -0.12 -0.12
C PRO A 174 1.67 1.03 0.82
N MET A 175 1.70 0.80 2.12
CA MET A 175 1.36 1.82 3.13
C MET A 175 2.58 2.54 3.67
N SER A 176 3.66 1.79 3.95
CA SER A 176 4.89 2.31 4.54
C SER A 176 6.10 1.59 3.97
N ALA A 177 7.17 2.36 3.71
CA ALA A 177 8.47 1.83 3.33
C ALA A 177 9.48 1.84 4.49
N ASP A 178 9.15 2.52 5.58
CA ASP A 178 10.08 2.84 6.68
C ASP A 178 9.54 2.32 8.01
N ASN A 179 9.47 1.00 8.15
CA ASN A 179 9.18 0.36 9.44
C ASN A 179 10.46 -0.26 10.02
N GLY A 180 11.43 0.58 10.31
CA GLY A 180 12.73 0.19 10.85
C GLY A 180 12.83 0.35 12.37
N TYR A 181 13.96 -0.11 12.92
CA TYR A 181 14.29 0.09 14.32
C TYR A 181 14.95 1.44 14.53
N PHE A 182 14.51 2.17 15.54
CA PHE A 182 15.10 3.42 15.97
C PHE A 182 14.98 3.61 17.47
N LEU A 183 15.81 4.50 18.03
CA LEU A 183 15.86 4.81 19.45
C LEU A 183 15.40 6.26 19.67
N TYR A 184 14.39 6.44 20.51
CA TYR A 184 14.07 7.75 21.08
C TYR A 184 14.89 8.00 22.32
N TYR A 185 15.51 9.17 22.43
CA TYR A 185 16.20 9.59 23.64
C TYR A 185 15.90 11.04 24.00
N ASN A 186 16.01 11.37 25.28
CA ASN A 186 15.87 12.76 25.73
C ASN A 186 17.19 13.51 25.49
N SER A 187 17.20 14.43 24.53
CA SER A 187 18.39 15.20 24.13
C SER A 187 18.90 16.17 25.20
N GLU A 188 18.14 16.42 26.30
CA GLU A 188 18.63 17.17 27.45
C GLU A 188 19.52 16.33 28.38
N LEU A 189 19.45 15.00 28.29
CA LEU A 189 20.14 14.05 29.18
C LEU A 189 21.16 13.20 28.46
N VAL A 190 21.00 12.97 27.16
CA VAL A 190 21.80 12.09 26.32
C VAL A 190 22.20 12.89 25.08
N THR A 191 23.49 12.92 24.77
CA THR A 191 23.96 13.56 23.54
C THR A 191 23.86 12.60 22.33
N PRO A 192 23.92 13.10 21.09
CA PRO A 192 24.00 12.23 19.92
C PRO A 192 25.18 11.26 19.95
N GLU A 193 26.29 11.64 20.55
CA GLU A 193 27.49 10.81 20.73
C GLU A 193 27.22 9.69 21.74
N ASP A 194 26.53 9.98 22.85
CA ASP A 194 26.15 8.97 23.83
C ASP A 194 25.17 7.94 23.24
N ALA A 195 24.35 8.34 22.28
CA ALA A 195 23.36 7.48 21.61
C ALA A 195 23.95 6.52 20.55
N GLN A 196 25.25 6.62 20.25
CA GLN A 196 25.91 5.81 19.20
C GLN A 196 26.15 4.35 19.61
N SER A 197 26.18 4.05 20.89
CA SER A 197 26.35 2.67 21.37
C SER A 197 25.54 2.42 22.65
N TRP A 198 25.25 1.15 22.91
CA TRP A 198 24.60 0.76 24.17
C TRP A 198 25.44 1.10 25.39
N ASP A 199 26.76 0.98 25.34
CA ASP A 199 27.64 1.25 26.46
C ASP A 199 27.61 2.74 26.85
N THR A 200 27.72 3.65 25.87
CA THR A 200 27.69 5.10 26.12
C THR A 200 26.28 5.56 26.51
N LEU A 201 25.23 5.00 25.90
CA LEU A 201 23.84 5.30 26.24
C LEU A 201 23.50 4.89 27.68
N LEU A 202 23.89 3.68 28.09
CA LEU A 202 23.64 3.18 29.44
C LEU A 202 24.41 4.00 30.49
N ALA A 203 25.66 4.37 30.20
CA ALA A 203 26.46 5.22 31.09
C ALA A 203 25.85 6.63 31.24
N ALA A 204 25.36 7.22 30.14
CA ALA A 204 24.67 8.52 30.18
C ALA A 204 23.35 8.45 30.97
N ALA A 205 22.58 7.37 30.79
CA ALA A 205 21.34 7.14 31.53
C ALA A 205 21.61 6.99 33.02
N GLU A 206 22.62 6.19 33.40
CA GLU A 206 23.03 6.01 34.81
C GLU A 206 23.46 7.35 35.43
N LYS A 207 24.30 8.12 34.76
CA LYS A 207 24.74 9.45 35.20
C LYS A 207 23.55 10.42 35.39
N ALA A 208 22.52 10.31 34.57
CA ALA A 208 21.29 11.10 34.66
C ALA A 208 20.31 10.54 35.75
N GLY A 209 20.61 9.42 36.41
CA GLY A 209 19.71 8.74 37.34
C GLY A 209 18.45 8.18 36.62
N LYS A 210 18.59 7.79 35.35
CA LYS A 210 17.53 7.26 34.50
C LYS A 210 17.79 5.82 34.09
N LYS A 211 16.81 5.22 33.43
CA LYS A 211 16.90 3.87 32.85
C LYS A 211 16.55 3.94 31.39
N VAL A 212 17.13 3.03 30.60
CA VAL A 212 16.70 2.76 29.24
C VAL A 212 15.56 1.74 29.30
N GLY A 213 14.43 2.07 28.69
CA GLY A 213 13.27 1.18 28.59
C GLY A 213 13.28 0.42 27.27
N MET A 214 12.97 -0.88 27.34
CA MET A 214 12.80 -1.74 26.16
C MET A 214 11.83 -2.88 26.46
N THR A 215 11.07 -3.30 25.46
CA THR A 215 10.12 -4.40 25.56
C THR A 215 10.80 -5.73 25.22
N PHE A 216 11.49 -6.36 26.18
CA PHE A 216 12.19 -7.63 25.98
C PHE A 216 11.28 -8.84 25.73
N ALA A 217 9.98 -8.74 26.00
CA ALA A 217 9.02 -9.80 25.70
C ALA A 217 8.62 -9.85 24.21
N SER A 218 9.02 -8.86 23.41
CA SER A 218 8.69 -8.78 21.99
C SER A 218 9.83 -9.31 21.13
N GLY A 219 9.55 -10.32 20.30
CA GLY A 219 10.50 -10.83 19.30
C GLY A 219 10.88 -9.76 18.28
N TRP A 220 9.94 -8.88 17.90
CA TRP A 220 10.20 -7.77 17.01
C TRP A 220 11.33 -6.87 17.54
N TYR A 221 11.18 -6.33 18.74
CA TYR A 221 12.21 -5.44 19.30
C TYR A 221 13.54 -6.17 19.56
N ASN A 222 13.50 -7.45 19.98
CA ASN A 222 14.71 -8.22 20.23
C ASN A 222 15.50 -8.51 18.95
N ALA A 223 14.85 -8.64 17.81
CA ALA A 223 15.48 -8.82 16.51
C ALA A 223 16.47 -7.69 16.18
N SER A 224 16.23 -6.47 16.68
CA SER A 224 17.13 -5.33 16.48
C SER A 224 18.56 -5.58 16.93
N PHE A 225 18.77 -6.37 17.97
CA PHE A 225 20.12 -6.72 18.45
C PHE A 225 20.85 -7.65 17.47
N PHE A 226 20.14 -8.58 16.85
CA PHE A 226 20.71 -9.49 15.86
C PHE A 226 21.04 -8.74 14.58
N TYR A 227 20.15 -7.87 14.09
CA TYR A 227 20.42 -7.02 12.94
C TYR A 227 21.55 -6.03 13.21
N GLY A 228 21.58 -5.43 14.39
CA GLY A 228 22.69 -4.57 14.82
C GLY A 228 24.04 -5.28 14.92
N ALA A 229 24.02 -6.60 15.14
CA ALA A 229 25.22 -7.45 15.09
C ALA A 229 25.57 -7.95 13.68
N GLY A 230 24.79 -7.57 12.66
CA GLY A 230 25.03 -7.92 11.25
C GLY A 230 24.41 -9.24 10.80
N PHE A 231 23.55 -9.86 11.61
CA PHE A 231 22.75 -11.01 11.18
C PHE A 231 21.60 -10.57 10.27
N THR A 232 21.10 -11.48 9.44
CA THR A 232 20.07 -11.21 8.45
C THR A 232 18.90 -12.18 8.54
N THR A 233 17.77 -11.78 7.97
CA THR A 233 16.63 -12.64 7.67
C THR A 233 16.21 -12.44 6.24
N ALA A 234 15.64 -13.47 5.63
CA ALA A 234 15.02 -13.40 4.32
C ALA A 234 13.72 -14.19 4.32
N LEU A 235 12.69 -13.68 3.64
CA LEU A 235 11.46 -14.42 3.40
C LEU A 235 11.65 -15.26 2.13
N ASN A 236 11.38 -16.56 2.22
CA ASN A 236 11.42 -17.49 1.09
C ASN A 236 10.09 -17.46 0.33
N ASP A 237 10.07 -17.91 -0.92
CA ASP A 237 8.89 -17.97 -1.78
C ASP A 237 7.76 -18.86 -1.21
N ASP A 238 8.09 -19.79 -0.33
CA ASP A 238 7.12 -20.67 0.35
C ASP A 238 6.54 -20.07 1.64
N GLY A 239 6.91 -18.83 1.98
CA GLY A 239 6.48 -18.13 3.19
C GLY A 239 7.31 -18.44 4.45
N SER A 240 8.30 -19.34 4.35
CA SER A 240 9.22 -19.61 5.46
C SER A 240 10.28 -18.52 5.58
N THR A 241 10.78 -18.30 6.81
CA THR A 241 11.83 -17.32 7.08
C THR A 241 13.18 -18.02 7.19
N ALA A 242 14.12 -17.65 6.32
CA ALA A 242 15.53 -18.01 6.48
C ALA A 242 16.20 -17.04 7.47
N MET A 243 16.94 -17.57 8.43
CA MET A 243 17.69 -16.80 9.44
C MET A 243 19.10 -17.37 9.59
N ASP A 244 20.10 -16.51 9.60
CA ASP A 244 21.50 -16.87 9.85
C ASP A 244 21.97 -16.63 11.30
N TRP A 245 21.02 -16.44 12.23
CA TRP A 245 21.26 -16.03 13.61
C TRP A 245 22.07 -17.04 14.47
N ASN A 246 22.31 -18.24 13.95
CA ASN A 246 23.20 -19.23 14.53
C ASN A 246 24.63 -19.16 13.99
N GLY A 247 24.87 -18.27 13.04
CA GLY A 247 26.16 -18.10 12.38
C GLY A 247 27.11 -17.18 13.15
N THR A 248 28.21 -16.87 12.50
CA THR A 248 29.16 -15.86 12.91
C THR A 248 29.12 -14.72 11.92
N THR A 249 28.98 -13.48 12.37
CA THR A 249 29.03 -12.30 11.48
C THR A 249 30.41 -12.12 10.88
N ALA A 250 30.54 -11.31 9.82
CA ALA A 250 31.80 -11.02 9.16
C ALA A 250 32.87 -10.44 10.12
N ASP A 251 32.42 -9.76 11.17
CA ASP A 251 33.30 -9.17 12.19
C ASP A 251 33.68 -10.16 13.32
N GLY A 252 33.16 -11.38 13.26
CA GLY A 252 33.49 -12.47 14.19
C GLY A 252 32.84 -12.49 15.52
#